data_4b7548ac66a36c6cf4311f12fead8dbd
#
_entry.id   4b7548ac66a36c6cf4311f12fead8dbd
#
_cell.length_a   1.000
_cell.length_b   1.000
_cell.length_c   1.000
_cell.angle_alpha   90.00
_cell.angle_beta   90.00
_cell.angle_gamma   90.00
#
_symmetry.space_group_name_H-M   'P 1'
#
loop_
_entity.id
_entity.type
_entity.pdbx_description
1 polymer ?
#
loop_
_entity_poly.entity_id
_entity_poly.type
_entity_poly.pdbx_seq_one_letter_code
_entity_poly.pdbx_strand_id
1 'polypeptide(L)'
;MSSVFIDSNVIIKYFAGDLSAKKLLEPVIYGDAAGYVNIVVISEVIFTLLKLLTGKKAYELKDSPETVKNVFKSLNIQIQFLREYFSELEINERVKQIAMEVMREYGLLLNDALIASTCRHYGIDTILTFDKDFKRVPWLRAIP
;
A
#
# COMPACT_ATOMS: atom_id res chain seq x y z
N MET A 1 1.84 15.84 -14.79
CA MET A 1 2.46 14.71 -14.08
C MET A 1 1.41 13.63 -13.87
N SER A 2 1.71 12.38 -14.20
CA SER A 2 0.79 11.27 -13.97
C SER A 2 0.72 10.93 -12.48
N SER A 3 -0.43 10.45 -12.05
CA SER A 3 -0.68 10.03 -10.67
C SER A 3 -0.86 8.51 -10.64
N VAL A 4 -0.18 7.86 -9.71
CA VAL A 4 -0.29 6.42 -9.52
C VAL A 4 -0.49 6.11 -8.04
N PHE A 5 -1.30 5.11 -7.75
CA PHE A 5 -1.44 4.57 -6.40
C PHE A 5 -0.48 3.40 -6.23
N ILE A 6 0.13 3.27 -5.06
CA ILE A 6 1.13 2.24 -4.80
C ILE A 6 0.57 1.24 -3.78
N ASP A 7 0.48 -0.03 -4.19
CA ASP A 7 0.08 -1.11 -3.28
C ASP A 7 1.23 -1.52 -2.37
N SER A 8 0.89 -2.05 -1.21
CA SER A 8 1.85 -2.45 -0.18
C SER A 8 2.88 -3.46 -0.68
N ASN A 9 2.48 -4.42 -1.50
CA ASN A 9 3.39 -5.47 -1.98
C ASN A 9 4.53 -4.92 -2.84
N VAL A 10 4.30 -3.84 -3.59
CA VAL A 10 5.36 -3.19 -4.37
C VAL A 10 6.38 -2.53 -3.44
N ILE A 11 5.91 -1.84 -2.41
CA ILE A 11 6.77 -1.17 -1.43
C ILE A 11 7.60 -2.20 -0.64
N ILE A 12 6.95 -3.25 -0.15
CA ILE A 12 7.61 -4.31 0.61
C ILE A 12 8.70 -5.00 -0.23
N LYS A 13 8.39 -5.33 -1.47
CA LYS A 13 9.35 -5.95 -2.39
C LYS A 13 10.49 -4.99 -2.72
N TYR A 14 10.20 -3.70 -2.86
CA TYR A 14 11.24 -2.68 -3.05
C TYR A 14 12.23 -2.67 -1.89
N PHE A 15 11.74 -2.69 -0.65
CA PHE A 15 12.59 -2.74 0.54
C PHE A 15 13.40 -4.05 0.63
N ALA A 16 12.91 -5.12 0.03
CA ALA A 16 13.61 -6.40 -0.04
C ALA A 16 14.62 -6.48 -1.20
N GLY A 17 14.76 -5.42 -1.99
CA GLY A 17 15.72 -5.36 -3.10
C GLY A 17 15.23 -5.97 -4.41
N ASP A 18 13.93 -6.20 -4.57
CA ASP A 18 13.35 -6.74 -5.80
C ASP A 18 13.49 -5.77 -6.97
N LEU A 19 14.07 -6.22 -8.08
CA LEU A 19 14.32 -5.37 -9.24
C LEU A 19 13.04 -4.97 -9.98
N SER A 20 12.04 -5.82 -10.01
CA SER A 20 10.75 -5.51 -10.64
C SER A 20 10.04 -4.38 -9.89
N ALA A 21 10.04 -4.46 -8.56
CA ALA A 21 9.49 -3.40 -7.71
C ALA A 21 10.26 -2.09 -7.87
N LYS A 22 11.58 -2.16 -7.95
CA LYS A 22 12.42 -0.98 -8.20
C LYS A 22 12.05 -0.29 -9.51
N LYS A 23 11.90 -1.06 -10.58
CA LYS A 23 11.50 -0.51 -11.89
C LYS A 23 10.13 0.16 -11.85
N LEU A 24 9.17 -0.45 -11.15
CA LEU A 24 7.83 0.13 -11.01
C LEU A 24 7.86 1.48 -10.29
N LEU A 25 8.71 1.61 -9.26
CA LEU A 25 8.78 2.82 -8.44
C LEU A 25 9.70 3.90 -9.00
N GLU A 26 10.56 3.60 -9.97
CA GLU A 26 11.51 4.58 -10.53
C GLU A 26 10.84 5.90 -10.94
N PRO A 27 9.71 5.91 -11.67
CA PRO A 27 9.09 7.18 -12.05
C PRO A 27 8.66 8.03 -10.85
N VAL A 28 8.23 7.40 -9.77
CA VAL A 28 7.85 8.10 -8.53
C VAL A 28 9.09 8.62 -7.81
N ILE A 29 10.12 7.79 -7.69
CA ILE A 29 11.36 8.15 -6.98
C ILE A 29 12.07 9.31 -7.69
N TYR A 30 12.08 9.31 -9.02
CA TYR A 30 12.72 10.37 -9.80
C TYR A 30 11.83 11.60 -10.05
N GLY A 31 10.59 11.57 -9.57
CA GLY A 31 9.68 12.71 -9.67
C GLY A 31 8.94 12.85 -11.01
N ASP A 32 8.97 11.83 -11.84
CA ASP A 32 8.25 11.82 -13.13
C ASP A 32 6.77 11.49 -12.97
N ALA A 33 6.40 10.88 -11.85
CA ALA A 33 5.02 10.57 -11.48
C ALA A 33 4.79 10.89 -10.01
N ALA A 34 3.56 11.25 -9.65
CA ALA A 34 3.15 11.43 -8.26
C ALA A 34 2.64 10.10 -7.70
N GLY A 35 3.24 9.64 -6.61
CA GLY A 35 2.87 8.39 -5.94
C GLY A 35 1.97 8.65 -4.73
N TYR A 36 0.90 7.88 -4.63
CA TYR A 36 -0.09 8.00 -3.56
C TYR A 36 -0.29 6.67 -2.85
N VAL A 37 -0.52 6.77 -1.57
CA VAL A 37 -0.88 5.64 -0.69
C VAL A 37 -2.04 6.06 0.20
N ASN A 38 -2.58 5.14 0.96
CA ASN A 38 -3.52 5.44 2.05
C ASN A 38 -3.09 4.72 3.32
N ILE A 39 -3.82 4.90 4.40
CA ILE A 39 -3.47 4.30 5.69
C ILE A 39 -3.51 2.77 5.66
N VAL A 40 -4.32 2.17 4.80
CA VAL A 40 -4.35 0.71 4.63
C VAL A 40 -3.00 0.21 4.12
N VAL A 41 -2.46 0.84 3.10
CA VAL A 41 -1.14 0.49 2.55
C VAL A 41 -0.05 0.68 3.60
N ILE A 42 -0.05 1.80 4.29
CA ILE A 42 0.95 2.09 5.34
C ILE A 42 0.87 1.03 6.44
N SER A 43 -0.34 0.70 6.89
CA SER A 43 -0.56 -0.34 7.90
C SER A 43 -0.03 -1.70 7.45
N GLU A 44 -0.33 -2.11 6.22
CA GLU A 44 0.15 -3.37 5.67
C GLU A 44 1.68 -3.43 5.55
N VAL A 45 2.29 -2.33 5.12
CA VAL A 45 3.76 -2.25 5.00
C VAL A 45 4.41 -2.40 6.38
N ILE A 46 3.99 -1.61 7.35
CA ILE A 46 4.59 -1.64 8.70
C ILE A 46 4.36 -3.01 9.35
N PHE A 47 3.14 -3.54 9.28
CA PHE A 47 2.81 -4.83 9.87
C PHE A 47 3.62 -5.97 9.24
N THR A 48 3.76 -5.97 7.92
CA THR A 48 4.56 -6.99 7.21
C THR A 48 6.04 -6.89 7.56
N LEU A 49 6.59 -5.68 7.64
CA LEU A 49 7.98 -5.49 8.06
C LEU A 49 8.21 -5.99 9.49
N LEU A 50 7.29 -5.72 10.40
CA LEU A 50 7.38 -6.25 11.78
C LEU A 50 7.39 -7.77 11.79
N LYS A 51 6.53 -8.41 11.02
CA LYS A 51 6.49 -9.88 10.93
C LYS A 51 7.77 -10.45 10.32
N LEU A 52 8.25 -9.86 9.23
CA LEU A 52 9.47 -10.33 8.56
C LEU A 52 10.71 -10.19 9.43
N LEU A 53 10.86 -9.06 10.13
CA LEU A 53 12.04 -8.80 10.95
C LEU A 53 12.05 -9.58 12.26
N THR A 54 10.89 -9.97 12.78
CA THR A 54 10.79 -10.70 14.05
C THR A 54 10.57 -12.20 13.85
N GLY A 55 10.08 -12.63 12.69
CA GLY A 55 9.61 -14.00 12.47
C GLY A 55 8.36 -14.35 13.26
N LYS A 56 7.69 -13.37 13.88
CA LYS A 56 6.53 -13.57 14.74
C LYS A 56 5.23 -13.37 13.97
N LYS A 57 4.20 -14.09 14.39
CA LYS A 57 2.83 -13.91 13.90
C LYS A 57 2.15 -12.74 14.64
N ALA A 58 1.02 -12.27 14.10
CA ALA A 58 0.29 -11.13 14.64
C ALA A 58 -0.02 -11.27 16.15
N TYR A 59 -0.53 -12.42 16.57
CA TYR A 59 -0.88 -12.64 17.98
C TYR A 59 0.34 -12.68 18.90
N GLU A 60 1.48 -13.15 18.40
CA GLU A 60 2.75 -13.16 19.13
C GLU A 60 3.29 -11.73 19.31
N LEU A 61 3.15 -10.89 18.28
CA LEU A 61 3.54 -9.48 18.34
C LEU A 61 2.71 -8.71 19.36
N LYS A 62 1.41 -8.97 19.42
CA LYS A 62 0.53 -8.33 20.41
C LYS A 62 0.98 -8.62 21.85
N ASP A 63 1.52 -9.80 22.09
CA ASP A 63 2.01 -10.23 23.42
C ASP A 63 3.48 -9.84 23.66
N SER A 64 4.11 -9.14 22.75
CA SER A 64 5.54 -8.79 22.80
C SER A 64 5.78 -7.29 22.59
N PRO A 65 5.23 -6.41 23.45
CA PRO A 65 5.31 -4.95 23.23
C PRO A 65 6.75 -4.42 23.18
N GLU A 66 7.67 -4.99 23.93
CA GLU A 66 9.08 -4.56 23.88
C GLU A 66 9.74 -4.91 22.54
N THR A 67 9.41 -6.06 21.98
CA THR A 67 9.88 -6.45 20.64
C THR A 67 9.34 -5.46 19.60
N VAL A 68 8.06 -5.12 19.66
CA VAL A 68 7.44 -4.14 18.75
C VAL A 68 8.14 -2.79 18.86
N LYS A 69 8.36 -2.29 20.07
CA LYS A 69 9.07 -1.01 20.31
C LYS A 69 10.44 -1.00 19.66
N ASN A 70 11.23 -2.04 19.91
CA ASN A 70 12.61 -2.13 19.44
C ASN A 70 12.70 -2.24 17.92
N VAL A 71 11.87 -3.09 17.32
CA VAL A 71 11.86 -3.28 15.86
C VAL A 71 11.30 -2.06 15.17
N PHE A 72 10.24 -1.45 15.70
CA PHE A 72 9.69 -0.23 15.11
C PHE A 72 10.73 0.91 15.07
N LYS A 73 11.56 1.06 16.09
CA LYS A 73 12.64 2.04 16.09
C LYS A 73 13.64 1.81 14.95
N SER A 74 13.84 0.56 14.52
CA SER A 74 14.74 0.23 13.42
C SER A 74 14.15 0.54 12.05
N LEU A 75 12.87 0.88 11.96
CA LEU A 75 12.16 1.15 10.70
C LEU A 75 12.22 2.62 10.26
N ASN A 76 13.02 3.46 10.91
CA ASN A 76 13.08 4.90 10.62
C ASN A 76 13.31 5.22 9.13
N ILE A 77 14.24 4.51 8.49
CA ILE A 77 14.57 4.75 7.08
C ILE A 77 13.38 4.44 6.19
N GLN A 78 12.70 3.32 6.45
CA GLN A 78 11.53 2.91 5.67
C GLN A 78 10.37 3.87 5.86
N ILE A 79 10.12 4.32 7.10
CA ILE A 79 9.04 5.28 7.38
C ILE A 79 9.34 6.63 6.73
N GLN A 80 10.57 7.11 6.77
CA GLN A 80 10.97 8.33 6.08
C GLN A 80 10.79 8.21 4.56
N PHE A 81 11.14 7.06 4.00
CA PHE A 81 10.93 6.79 2.57
C PHE A 81 9.45 6.92 2.19
N LEU A 82 8.55 6.33 2.98
CA LEU A 82 7.11 6.43 2.75
C LEU A 82 6.64 7.89 2.73
N ARG A 83 7.13 8.70 3.65
CA ARG A 83 6.75 10.12 3.76
C ARG A 83 7.34 10.98 2.66
N GLU A 84 8.56 10.67 2.23
CA GLU A 84 9.27 11.47 1.24
C GLU A 84 8.73 11.26 -0.18
N TYR A 85 8.46 10.01 -0.55
CA TYR A 85 8.14 9.67 -1.93
C TYR A 85 6.65 9.51 -2.22
N PHE A 86 5.82 9.33 -1.19
CA PHE A 86 4.39 9.13 -1.37
C PHE A 86 3.57 10.14 -0.59
N SER A 87 2.45 10.55 -1.19
CA SER A 87 1.45 11.37 -0.49
C SER A 87 0.33 10.48 0.01
N GLU A 88 -0.06 10.66 1.26
CA GLU A 88 -1.15 9.89 1.85
C GLU A 88 -2.49 10.53 1.53
N LEU A 89 -3.42 9.72 1.00
CA LEU A 89 -4.81 10.10 0.74
C LEU A 89 -5.70 9.59 1.87
N GLU A 90 -6.57 10.47 2.36
CA GLU A 90 -7.46 10.17 3.46
C GLU A 90 -8.59 9.23 3.05
N ILE A 91 -8.86 8.23 3.89
CA ILE A 91 -10.04 7.38 3.76
C ILE A 91 -11.20 8.08 4.48
N ASN A 92 -11.96 8.86 3.72
CA ASN A 92 -13.13 9.57 4.22
C ASN A 92 -14.41 8.71 4.11
N GLU A 93 -15.55 9.28 4.51
CA GLU A 93 -16.82 8.56 4.47
C GLU A 93 -17.21 8.14 3.05
N ARG A 94 -16.94 8.97 2.04
CA ARG A 94 -17.26 8.62 0.65
C ARG A 94 -16.43 7.44 0.15
N VAL A 95 -15.14 7.39 0.50
CA VAL A 95 -14.28 6.23 0.17
C VAL A 95 -14.86 4.95 0.76
N LYS A 96 -15.32 5.00 2.01
CA LYS A 96 -15.92 3.82 2.67
C LYS A 96 -17.20 3.36 1.96
N GLN A 97 -18.04 4.30 1.54
CA GLN A 97 -19.26 3.99 0.78
C GLN A 97 -18.93 3.30 -0.54
N ILE A 98 -17.96 3.82 -1.28
CA ILE A 98 -17.50 3.21 -2.53
C ILE A 98 -16.92 1.82 -2.26
N ALA A 99 -16.18 1.64 -1.17
CA ALA A 99 -15.61 0.34 -0.79
C ALA A 99 -16.70 -0.72 -0.60
N MET A 100 -17.82 -0.38 0.01
CA MET A 100 -18.94 -1.32 0.18
C MET A 100 -19.53 -1.72 -1.19
N GLU A 101 -19.64 -0.77 -2.10
CA GLU A 101 -20.08 -1.04 -3.48
C GLU A 101 -19.08 -1.93 -4.23
N VAL A 102 -17.79 -1.66 -4.10
CA VAL A 102 -16.71 -2.45 -4.74
C VAL A 102 -16.72 -3.90 -4.22
N MET A 103 -16.89 -4.09 -2.93
CA MET A 103 -16.99 -5.44 -2.35
C MET A 103 -18.20 -6.19 -2.92
N ARG A 104 -19.33 -5.49 -3.01
CA ARG A 104 -20.58 -6.08 -3.49
C ARG A 104 -20.53 -6.44 -4.96
N GLU A 105 -19.90 -5.59 -5.77
CA GLU A 105 -19.87 -5.76 -7.22
C GLU A 105 -18.72 -6.64 -7.72
N TYR A 106 -17.52 -6.49 -7.12
CA TYR A 106 -16.31 -7.14 -7.63
C TYR A 106 -15.75 -8.22 -6.72
N GLY A 107 -16.26 -8.33 -5.50
CA GLY A 107 -15.83 -9.37 -4.56
C GLY A 107 -14.42 -9.19 -3.99
N LEU A 108 -13.90 -7.96 -3.97
CA LEU A 108 -12.64 -7.69 -3.28
C LEU A 108 -12.84 -7.75 -1.77
N LEU A 109 -11.82 -8.16 -1.03
CA LEU A 109 -11.81 -8.04 0.42
C LEU A 109 -11.68 -6.57 0.83
N LEU A 110 -12.00 -6.27 2.09
CA LEU A 110 -12.15 -4.88 2.56
C LEU A 110 -10.91 -4.01 2.30
N ASN A 111 -9.71 -4.51 2.62
CA ASN A 111 -8.49 -3.72 2.41
C ASN A 111 -8.28 -3.35 0.94
N ASP A 112 -8.43 -4.31 0.04
CA ASP A 112 -8.30 -4.07 -1.39
C ASP A 112 -9.44 -3.19 -1.93
N ALA A 113 -10.65 -3.36 -1.40
CA ALA A 113 -11.78 -2.49 -1.72
C ALA A 113 -11.53 -1.05 -1.29
N LEU A 114 -10.93 -0.82 -0.11
CA LEU A 114 -10.57 0.51 0.36
C LEU A 114 -9.47 1.14 -0.51
N ILE A 115 -8.52 0.35 -0.98
CA ILE A 115 -7.48 0.80 -1.91
C ILE A 115 -8.11 1.23 -3.25
N ALA A 116 -8.90 0.36 -3.87
CA ALA A 116 -9.57 0.66 -5.13
C ALA A 116 -10.49 1.88 -5.01
N SER A 117 -11.22 1.98 -3.91
CA SER A 117 -12.14 3.08 -3.64
C SER A 117 -11.43 4.41 -3.45
N THR A 118 -10.27 4.39 -2.81
CA THR A 118 -9.41 5.57 -2.69
C THR A 118 -9.02 6.05 -4.09
N CYS A 119 -8.57 5.16 -4.95
CA CYS A 119 -8.26 5.49 -6.33
C CYS A 119 -9.45 6.15 -7.05
N ARG A 120 -10.63 5.55 -6.92
CA ARG A 120 -11.85 6.06 -7.56
C ARG A 120 -12.20 7.46 -7.07
N HIS A 121 -12.23 7.65 -5.77
CA HIS A 121 -12.61 8.93 -5.16
C HIS A 121 -11.69 10.07 -5.56
N TYR A 122 -10.39 9.82 -5.61
CA TYR A 122 -9.39 10.85 -5.91
C TYR A 122 -9.01 10.92 -7.39
N GLY A 123 -9.68 10.17 -8.25
CA GLY A 123 -9.45 10.24 -9.70
C GLY A 123 -8.15 9.62 -10.17
N ILE A 124 -7.63 8.63 -9.47
CA ILE A 124 -6.42 7.89 -9.85
C ILE A 124 -6.85 6.61 -10.57
N ASP A 125 -6.47 6.47 -11.81
CA ASP A 125 -6.89 5.33 -12.65
C ASP A 125 -5.85 4.21 -12.75
N THR A 126 -4.68 4.38 -12.13
CA THR A 126 -3.57 3.45 -12.24
C THR A 126 -3.05 3.06 -10.85
N ILE A 127 -2.92 1.76 -10.63
CA ILE A 127 -2.31 1.20 -9.41
C ILE A 127 -1.09 0.35 -9.78
N LEU A 128 0.02 0.57 -9.06
CA LEU A 128 1.19 -0.30 -9.13
C LEU A 128 1.01 -1.41 -8.11
N THR A 129 0.89 -2.64 -8.59
CA THR A 129 0.59 -3.80 -7.73
C THR A 129 1.05 -5.09 -8.38
N PHE A 130 1.40 -6.08 -7.56
CA PHE A 130 1.62 -7.45 -8.00
C PHE A 130 0.40 -8.34 -7.75
N ASP A 131 -0.67 -7.78 -7.17
CA ASP A 131 -1.89 -8.52 -6.88
C ASP A 131 -2.84 -8.48 -8.08
N LYS A 132 -3.16 -9.67 -8.60
CA LYS A 132 -4.04 -9.83 -9.76
C LYS A 132 -5.51 -9.51 -9.46
N ASP A 133 -5.89 -9.46 -8.18
CA ASP A 133 -7.27 -9.24 -7.78
C ASP A 133 -7.79 -7.87 -8.23
N PHE A 134 -6.92 -6.87 -8.33
CA PHE A 134 -7.30 -5.54 -8.83
C PHE A 134 -7.73 -5.53 -10.29
N LYS A 135 -7.41 -6.55 -11.07
CA LYS A 135 -7.88 -6.70 -12.44
C LYS A 135 -9.39 -6.97 -12.54
N ARG A 136 -10.04 -7.34 -11.43
CA ARG A 136 -11.50 -7.47 -11.37
C ARG A 136 -12.20 -6.12 -11.50
N VAL A 137 -11.49 -5.03 -11.25
CA VAL A 137 -12.05 -3.68 -11.24
C VAL A 137 -11.75 -3.01 -12.58
N PRO A 138 -12.76 -2.87 -13.48
CA PRO A 138 -12.51 -2.47 -14.86
C PRO A 138 -12.05 -1.02 -15.02
N TRP A 139 -12.36 -0.14 -14.06
CA TRP A 139 -11.98 1.27 -14.11
C TRP A 139 -10.61 1.55 -13.45
N LEU A 140 -9.90 0.51 -13.00
CA LEU A 140 -8.58 0.65 -12.38
C LEU A 140 -7.56 -0.18 -13.17
N ARG A 141 -6.54 0.49 -13.71
CA ARG A 141 -5.48 -0.19 -14.46
C ARG A 141 -4.38 -0.66 -13.51
N ALA A 142 -4.23 -1.97 -13.39
CA ALA A 142 -3.18 -2.58 -12.58
C ALA A 142 -1.90 -2.77 -13.41
N ILE A 143 -0.76 -2.32 -12.90
CA ILE A 143 0.57 -2.47 -13.50
C ILE A 143 1.47 -3.19 -12.49
N PRO A 144 2.23 -4.18 -12.89
CA PRO A 144 2.47 -4.71 -14.21
C PRO A 144 1.36 -5.48 -14.85
#